data_0f5d2ebe0a9393e6b3617c9b756e76e0
#
_entry.id   0f5d2ebe0a9393e6b3617c9b756e76e0
#
_cell.length_a   1.000
_cell.length_b   1.000
_cell.length_c   1.000
_cell.angle_alpha   90.00
_cell.angle_beta   90.00
_cell.angle_gamma   90.00
#
_symmetry.space_group_name_H-M   'P 1'
#
loop_
_entity.id
_entity.type
_entity.pdbx_description
1 polymer ?
#
loop_
_entity_poly.entity_id
_entity_poly.type
_entity_poly.pdbx_seq_one_letter_code
_entity_poly.pdbx_strand_id
1 'polypeptide(L)'
;DVAAVLRHTAAHTEVLAVAGGDGTVATAAQAAIDAGTPLAVFPAGTFNHFAKDLRVYPLKAAIAAVREGTVTKVDVGYVNDTLFLNTASVGAYTDFVSIRERYEHRIGKPLAALLAGVRTLRRRKSLLVRIDGVEKRVSLFFLGNGRYRPRGFAPLLRDDLDDGLIDLRMLDTSSRLARLSVLFAVLTGQLEHDRRYSERAVSEVTIELPDGPV
;
A
#
# COMPACT_ATOMS: atom_id res chain seq x y z
N ASP A 1 1.79 -14.07 -22.04
CA ASP A 1 1.75 -13.80 -20.60
C ASP A 1 2.96 -12.94 -20.20
N VAL A 2 2.69 -11.74 -19.66
CA VAL A 2 3.73 -10.76 -19.28
C VAL A 2 4.67 -11.34 -18.22
N ALA A 3 4.14 -12.07 -17.24
CA ALA A 3 4.95 -12.66 -16.19
C ALA A 3 5.96 -13.69 -16.73
N ALA A 4 5.58 -14.47 -17.74
CA ALA A 4 6.47 -15.44 -18.36
C ALA A 4 7.63 -14.73 -19.11
N VAL A 5 7.33 -13.64 -19.83
CA VAL A 5 8.35 -12.82 -20.51
C VAL A 5 9.32 -12.21 -19.49
N LEU A 6 8.80 -11.64 -18.41
CA LEU A 6 9.62 -11.03 -17.36
C LEU A 6 10.55 -12.04 -16.69
N ARG A 7 10.04 -13.23 -16.34
CA ARG A 7 10.88 -14.32 -15.78
C ARG A 7 11.96 -14.77 -16.75
N HIS A 8 11.60 -14.98 -18.01
CA HIS A 8 12.60 -15.35 -19.02
C HIS A 8 13.67 -14.30 -19.19
N THR A 9 13.28 -13.02 -19.28
CA THR A 9 14.23 -11.90 -19.44
C THR A 9 15.13 -11.76 -18.21
N ALA A 10 14.57 -11.80 -17.01
CA ALA A 10 15.34 -11.70 -15.77
C ALA A 10 16.45 -12.76 -15.67
N ALA A 11 16.17 -14.00 -16.10
CA ALA A 11 17.12 -15.09 -16.06
C ALA A 11 18.28 -14.95 -17.08
N HIS A 12 18.17 -14.03 -18.05
CA HIS A 12 19.14 -13.90 -19.16
C HIS A 12 19.75 -12.50 -19.28
N THR A 13 19.55 -11.63 -18.29
CA THR A 13 20.06 -10.25 -18.29
C THR A 13 20.75 -9.92 -16.98
N GLU A 14 21.72 -9.01 -17.01
CA GLU A 14 22.38 -8.49 -15.81
C GLU A 14 21.49 -7.53 -15.05
N VAL A 15 20.53 -6.86 -15.71
CA VAL A 15 19.55 -5.95 -15.13
C VAL A 15 18.22 -6.12 -15.86
N LEU A 16 17.15 -6.38 -15.12
CA LEU A 16 15.79 -6.38 -15.67
C LEU A 16 15.27 -4.96 -15.72
N ALA A 17 15.03 -4.40 -16.89
CA ALA A 17 14.42 -3.09 -17.07
C ALA A 17 12.92 -3.22 -17.36
N VAL A 18 12.08 -2.52 -16.60
CA VAL A 18 10.63 -2.53 -16.82
C VAL A 18 10.06 -1.12 -16.88
N ALA A 19 9.25 -0.86 -17.90
CA ALA A 19 8.46 0.35 -18.04
C ALA A 19 6.98 0.01 -17.79
N GLY A 20 6.38 0.55 -16.72
CA GLY A 20 5.01 0.21 -16.37
C GLY A 20 4.48 0.96 -15.15
N GLY A 21 3.26 0.61 -14.75
CA GLY A 21 2.65 1.03 -13.50
C GLY A 21 2.96 0.04 -12.38
N ASP A 22 2.46 0.34 -11.16
CA ASP A 22 2.79 -0.39 -9.92
C ASP A 22 2.54 -1.90 -10.03
N GLY A 23 1.47 -2.35 -10.70
CA GLY A 23 1.19 -3.78 -10.90
C GLY A 23 2.21 -4.48 -11.80
N THR A 24 2.61 -3.85 -12.91
CA THR A 24 3.64 -4.40 -13.80
C THR A 24 4.99 -4.45 -13.11
N VAL A 25 5.32 -3.41 -12.33
CA VAL A 25 6.55 -3.32 -11.55
C VAL A 25 6.59 -4.40 -10.46
N ALA A 26 5.46 -4.66 -9.78
CA ALA A 26 5.38 -5.73 -8.79
C ALA A 26 5.62 -7.13 -9.41
N THR A 27 5.04 -7.39 -10.59
CA THR A 27 5.29 -8.64 -11.34
C THR A 27 6.76 -8.76 -11.75
N ALA A 28 7.38 -7.66 -12.19
CA ALA A 28 8.79 -7.63 -12.55
C ALA A 28 9.70 -7.81 -11.33
N ALA A 29 9.32 -7.26 -10.17
CA ALA A 29 10.06 -7.42 -8.93
C ALA A 29 10.12 -8.89 -8.49
N GLN A 30 9.00 -9.63 -8.59
CA GLN A 30 9.01 -11.06 -8.32
C GLN A 30 9.96 -11.80 -9.27
N ALA A 31 9.89 -11.53 -10.57
CA ALA A 31 10.78 -12.15 -11.55
C ALA A 31 12.27 -11.82 -11.31
N ALA A 32 12.55 -10.59 -10.91
CA ALA A 32 13.91 -10.14 -10.59
C ALA A 32 14.46 -10.83 -9.32
N ILE A 33 13.63 -10.98 -8.30
CA ILE A 33 13.98 -11.69 -7.05
C ILE A 33 14.27 -13.16 -7.36
N ASP A 34 13.39 -13.83 -8.10
CA ASP A 34 13.52 -15.26 -8.45
C ASP A 34 14.82 -15.51 -9.24
N ALA A 35 15.25 -14.56 -10.05
CA ALA A 35 16.49 -14.66 -10.84
C ALA A 35 17.74 -14.10 -10.14
N GLY A 36 17.60 -13.40 -9.01
CA GLY A 36 18.69 -12.68 -8.36
C GLY A 36 19.19 -11.47 -9.16
N THR A 37 18.37 -10.89 -10.01
CA THR A 37 18.73 -9.83 -10.97
C THR A 37 18.24 -8.47 -10.48
N PRO A 38 19.05 -7.40 -10.50
CA PRO A 38 18.60 -6.05 -10.19
C PRO A 38 17.46 -5.58 -11.10
N LEU A 39 16.53 -4.80 -10.56
CA LEU A 39 15.39 -4.25 -11.29
C LEU A 39 15.56 -2.76 -11.55
N ALA A 40 15.54 -2.33 -12.80
CA ALA A 40 15.45 -0.93 -13.21
C ALA A 40 13.99 -0.54 -13.50
N VAL A 41 13.44 0.41 -12.74
CA VAL A 41 12.03 0.82 -12.79
C VAL A 41 11.89 2.12 -13.59
N PHE A 42 11.09 2.09 -14.66
CA PHE A 42 10.74 3.26 -15.47
C PHE A 42 9.23 3.56 -15.29
N PRO A 43 8.86 4.73 -14.73
CA PRO A 43 7.48 5.09 -14.44
C PRO A 43 6.71 5.35 -15.75
N ALA A 44 5.78 4.45 -16.09
CA ALA A 44 4.92 4.55 -17.28
C ALA A 44 3.43 4.26 -16.97
N GLY A 45 3.06 4.15 -15.69
CA GLY A 45 1.69 3.98 -15.23
C GLY A 45 1.04 5.29 -14.80
N THR A 46 -0.18 5.18 -14.26
CA THR A 46 -0.97 6.33 -13.81
C THR A 46 -0.45 6.90 -12.48
N PHE A 47 -0.17 6.06 -11.50
CA PHE A 47 0.19 6.51 -10.14
C PHE A 47 1.69 6.45 -9.87
N ASN A 48 2.35 5.36 -10.26
CA ASN A 48 3.80 5.13 -10.10
C ASN A 48 4.29 5.39 -8.67
N HIS A 49 3.56 4.84 -7.67
CA HIS A 49 3.87 5.03 -6.26
C HIS A 49 5.26 4.51 -5.93
N PHE A 50 5.58 3.30 -6.35
CA PHE A 50 6.89 2.71 -6.08
C PHE A 50 8.04 3.49 -6.72
N ALA A 51 7.88 3.96 -7.96
CA ALA A 51 8.90 4.79 -8.61
C ALA A 51 9.09 6.15 -7.92
N LYS A 52 8.03 6.71 -7.32
CA LYS A 52 8.13 7.94 -6.50
C LYS A 52 8.87 7.68 -5.19
N ASP A 53 8.60 6.58 -4.52
CA ASP A 53 9.30 6.18 -3.30
C ASP A 53 10.79 5.96 -3.56
N LEU A 54 11.14 5.33 -4.68
CA LEU A 54 12.52 5.17 -5.16
C LEU A 54 13.18 6.48 -5.62
N ARG A 55 12.42 7.59 -5.69
CA ARG A 55 12.88 8.89 -6.24
C ARG A 55 13.30 8.83 -7.72
N VAL A 56 12.79 7.86 -8.47
CA VAL A 56 13.01 7.71 -9.92
C VAL A 56 11.83 8.21 -10.76
N TYR A 57 11.09 9.20 -10.24
CA TYR A 57 9.99 9.90 -10.91
C TYR A 57 10.33 11.40 -11.01
N PRO A 58 10.18 12.06 -12.18
CA PRO A 58 9.65 11.56 -13.46
C PRO A 58 10.66 10.68 -14.24
N LEU A 59 10.28 10.18 -15.40
CA LEU A 59 11.05 9.25 -16.23
C LEU A 59 12.53 9.63 -16.41
N LYS A 60 12.84 10.92 -16.56
CA LYS A 60 14.22 11.38 -16.69
C LYS A 60 15.08 11.07 -15.46
N ALA A 61 14.49 11.01 -14.26
CA ALA A 61 15.21 10.64 -13.05
C ALA A 61 15.56 9.14 -13.05
N ALA A 62 14.67 8.28 -13.55
CA ALA A 62 14.97 6.86 -13.77
C ALA A 62 16.13 6.65 -14.75
N ILE A 63 16.13 7.39 -15.88
CA ILE A 63 17.22 7.33 -16.87
C ILE A 63 18.54 7.79 -16.24
N ALA A 64 18.53 8.85 -15.43
CA ALA A 64 19.72 9.33 -14.76
C ALA A 64 20.28 8.29 -13.79
N ALA A 65 19.43 7.71 -12.93
CA ALA A 65 19.83 6.69 -11.95
C ALA A 65 20.48 5.46 -12.63
N VAL A 66 19.91 4.99 -13.75
CA VAL A 66 20.49 3.88 -14.52
C VAL A 66 21.84 4.26 -15.11
N ARG A 67 21.98 5.47 -15.68
CA ARG A 67 23.25 5.94 -16.24
C ARG A 67 24.35 6.12 -15.20
N GLU A 68 23.97 6.50 -13.98
CA GLU A 68 24.89 6.66 -12.85
C GLU A 68 25.22 5.33 -12.18
N GLY A 69 24.48 4.25 -12.50
CA GLY A 69 24.65 2.94 -11.88
C GLY A 69 24.24 2.93 -10.40
N THR A 70 23.33 3.83 -10.00
CA THR A 70 22.84 3.90 -8.61
C THR A 70 21.96 2.70 -8.30
N VAL A 71 22.34 1.92 -7.29
CA VAL A 71 21.60 0.74 -6.81
C VAL A 71 21.21 0.95 -5.35
N THR A 72 19.98 0.61 -5.00
CA THR A 72 19.49 0.59 -3.63
C THR A 72 18.80 -0.74 -3.31
N LYS A 73 18.91 -1.19 -2.08
CA LYS A 73 18.11 -2.31 -1.58
C LYS A 73 16.76 -1.80 -1.12
N VAL A 74 15.73 -2.59 -1.34
CA VAL A 74 14.38 -2.29 -0.91
C VAL A 74 13.74 -3.56 -0.38
N ASP A 75 12.93 -3.42 0.65
CA ASP A 75 12.11 -4.50 1.15
C ASP A 75 10.94 -4.79 0.21
N VAL A 76 10.49 -6.02 0.23
CA VAL A 76 9.27 -6.47 -0.41
C VAL A 76 8.36 -7.11 0.63
N GLY A 77 7.06 -6.84 0.56
CA GLY A 77 6.08 -7.52 1.39
C GLY A 77 5.46 -8.69 0.66
N TYR A 78 5.00 -9.68 1.41
CA TYR A 78 4.22 -10.81 0.89
C TYR A 78 2.91 -10.95 1.66
N VAL A 79 1.83 -11.21 0.94
CA VAL A 79 0.58 -11.72 1.49
C VAL A 79 0.40 -13.13 0.95
N ASN A 80 0.58 -14.13 1.79
CA ASN A 80 0.82 -15.51 1.37
C ASN A 80 1.97 -15.54 0.33
N ASP A 81 1.69 -16.01 -0.89
CA ASP A 81 2.69 -16.10 -1.95
C ASP A 81 2.66 -14.91 -2.93
N THR A 82 1.92 -13.86 -2.60
CA THR A 82 1.76 -12.69 -3.48
C THR A 82 2.58 -11.51 -3.00
N LEU A 83 3.56 -11.11 -3.81
CA LEU A 83 4.42 -9.95 -3.55
C LEU A 83 3.64 -8.63 -3.68
N PHE A 84 3.91 -7.71 -2.77
CA PHE A 84 3.52 -6.31 -2.91
C PHE A 84 4.70 -5.36 -2.57
N LEU A 85 4.82 -4.28 -3.32
CA LEU A 85 5.89 -3.28 -3.17
C LEU A 85 5.47 -2.08 -2.30
N ASN A 86 4.21 -1.72 -2.39
CA ASN A 86 3.69 -0.54 -1.69
C ASN A 86 2.73 -0.94 -0.57
N THR A 87 1.53 -1.36 -0.93
CA THR A 87 0.48 -1.67 0.04
C THR A 87 -0.32 -2.89 -0.37
N ALA A 88 -0.74 -3.65 0.62
CA ALA A 88 -1.79 -4.65 0.49
C ALA A 88 -2.95 -4.25 1.42
N SER A 89 -4.17 -4.21 0.92
CA SER A 89 -5.32 -3.73 1.67
C SER A 89 -6.56 -4.54 1.36
N VAL A 90 -7.35 -4.81 2.39
CA VAL A 90 -8.59 -5.58 2.28
C VAL A 90 -9.75 -4.75 2.84
N GLY A 91 -10.95 -4.95 2.29
CA GLY A 91 -12.17 -4.33 2.78
C GLY A 91 -12.37 -2.89 2.34
N ALA A 92 -12.92 -2.06 3.23
CA ALA A 92 -13.35 -0.72 2.90
C ALA A 92 -12.22 0.28 2.58
N TYR A 93 -10.94 -0.09 2.80
CA TYR A 93 -9.81 0.77 2.46
C TYR A 93 -9.63 0.93 0.94
N THR A 94 -9.80 -0.13 0.17
CA THR A 94 -9.72 -0.07 -1.29
C THR A 94 -10.81 0.85 -1.88
N ASP A 95 -12.03 0.78 -1.32
CA ASP A 95 -13.12 1.70 -1.64
C ASP A 95 -12.76 3.15 -1.30
N PHE A 96 -12.18 3.38 -0.11
CA PHE A 96 -11.75 4.71 0.34
C PHE A 96 -10.74 5.33 -0.61
N VAL A 97 -9.68 4.60 -0.96
CA VAL A 97 -8.64 5.08 -1.87
C VAL A 97 -9.22 5.38 -3.25
N SER A 98 -10.01 4.47 -3.83
CA SER A 98 -10.60 4.64 -5.16
C SER A 98 -11.55 5.85 -5.24
N ILE A 99 -12.35 6.10 -4.19
CA ILE A 99 -13.23 7.26 -4.12
C ILE A 99 -12.40 8.55 -3.98
N ARG A 100 -11.41 8.58 -3.08
CA ARG A 100 -10.54 9.74 -2.89
C ARG A 100 -9.87 10.15 -4.20
N GLU A 101 -9.21 9.21 -4.87
CA GLU A 101 -8.47 9.46 -6.11
C GLU A 101 -9.38 9.96 -7.23
N ARG A 102 -10.59 9.40 -7.36
CA ARG A 102 -11.58 9.83 -8.37
C ARG A 102 -11.98 11.29 -8.22
N TYR A 103 -12.05 11.79 -6.99
CA TYR A 103 -12.55 13.15 -6.71
C TYR A 103 -11.44 14.15 -6.40
N GLU A 104 -10.23 13.71 -6.06
CA GLU A 104 -9.11 14.56 -5.65
C GLU A 104 -8.81 15.70 -6.65
N HIS A 105 -8.83 15.38 -7.95
CA HIS A 105 -8.58 16.36 -9.02
C HIS A 105 -9.70 17.41 -9.19
N ARG A 106 -10.91 17.10 -8.71
CA ARG A 106 -12.08 17.98 -8.88
C ARG A 106 -12.35 18.87 -7.68
N ILE A 107 -12.19 18.34 -6.48
CA ILE A 107 -12.59 19.03 -5.24
C ILE A 107 -11.43 19.21 -4.25
N GLY A 108 -10.21 18.83 -4.65
CA GLY A 108 -9.02 18.89 -3.81
C GLY A 108 -8.92 17.77 -2.78
N LYS A 109 -7.70 17.54 -2.30
CA LYS A 109 -7.37 16.42 -1.39
C LYS A 109 -8.22 16.34 -0.12
N PRO A 110 -8.43 17.43 0.66
CA PRO A 110 -9.17 17.36 1.91
C PRO A 110 -10.64 16.98 1.73
N LEU A 111 -11.31 17.60 0.74
CA LEU A 111 -12.72 17.33 0.47
C LEU A 111 -12.94 15.96 -0.16
N ALA A 112 -12.02 15.49 -1.00
CA ALA A 112 -12.05 14.15 -1.57
C ALA A 112 -11.86 13.08 -0.48
N ALA A 113 -10.95 13.28 0.46
CA ALA A 113 -10.74 12.40 1.60
C ALA A 113 -11.97 12.36 2.52
N LEU A 114 -12.58 13.52 2.81
CA LEU A 114 -13.82 13.60 3.58
C LEU A 114 -14.96 12.85 2.89
N LEU A 115 -15.18 13.08 1.59
CA LEU A 115 -16.20 12.40 0.81
C LEU A 115 -16.00 10.89 0.77
N ALA A 116 -14.75 10.45 0.56
CA ALA A 116 -14.37 9.05 0.60
C ALA A 116 -14.64 8.44 1.98
N GLY A 117 -14.23 9.10 3.06
CA GLY A 117 -14.48 8.68 4.43
C GLY A 117 -15.97 8.50 4.72
N VAL A 118 -16.79 9.51 4.43
CA VAL A 118 -18.25 9.45 4.64
C VAL A 118 -18.88 8.30 3.85
N ARG A 119 -18.53 8.13 2.57
CA ARG A 119 -19.08 7.05 1.74
C ARG A 119 -18.67 5.66 2.22
N THR A 120 -17.40 5.50 2.58
CA THR A 120 -16.86 4.24 3.10
C THR A 120 -17.51 3.86 4.43
N LEU A 121 -17.61 4.82 5.35
CA LEU A 121 -18.25 4.61 6.66
C LEU A 121 -19.76 4.31 6.57
N ARG A 122 -20.45 4.77 5.52
CA ARG A 122 -21.86 4.44 5.28
C ARG A 122 -22.08 2.99 4.86
N ARG A 123 -21.11 2.33 4.22
CA ARG A 123 -21.26 0.97 3.69
C ARG A 123 -21.34 -0.14 4.76
N ARG A 124 -21.14 0.18 6.03
CA ARG A 124 -21.30 -0.71 7.20
C ARG A 124 -20.58 -2.07 7.10
N LYS A 125 -19.62 -2.23 6.22
CA LYS A 125 -18.85 -3.46 6.11
C LYS A 125 -17.82 -3.48 7.24
N SER A 126 -17.93 -4.43 8.15
CA SER A 126 -16.89 -4.78 9.10
C SER A 126 -16.56 -6.25 8.92
N LEU A 127 -15.29 -6.58 8.98
CA LEU A 127 -14.77 -7.93 8.88
C LEU A 127 -14.39 -8.40 10.29
N LEU A 128 -14.73 -9.63 10.62
CA LEU A 128 -14.14 -10.32 11.75
C LEU A 128 -12.82 -10.87 11.28
N VAL A 129 -11.72 -10.48 11.91
CA VAL A 129 -10.38 -10.97 11.60
C VAL A 129 -9.75 -11.51 12.86
N ARG A 130 -8.94 -12.55 12.74
CA ARG A 130 -8.07 -13.03 13.81
C ARG A 130 -6.66 -12.60 13.48
N ILE A 131 -6.06 -11.77 14.34
CA ILE A 131 -4.72 -11.22 14.16
C ILE A 131 -3.86 -11.75 15.31
N ASP A 132 -2.84 -12.53 14.97
CA ASP A 132 -1.97 -13.21 15.94
C ASP A 132 -2.78 -13.99 16.98
N GLY A 133 -3.85 -14.67 16.56
CA GLY A 133 -4.75 -15.45 17.42
C GLY A 133 -5.84 -14.65 18.14
N VAL A 134 -5.83 -13.29 18.06
CA VAL A 134 -6.81 -12.43 18.74
C VAL A 134 -7.88 -11.97 17.75
N GLU A 135 -9.15 -12.29 18.03
CA GLU A 135 -10.27 -11.82 17.22
C GLU A 135 -10.49 -10.32 17.38
N LYS A 136 -10.60 -9.64 16.24
CA LYS A 136 -10.90 -8.20 16.16
C LYS A 136 -11.91 -7.93 15.06
N ARG A 137 -12.76 -6.95 15.30
CA ARG A 137 -13.66 -6.44 14.28
C ARG A 137 -13.02 -5.20 13.64
N VAL A 138 -12.78 -5.26 12.34
CA VAL A 138 -12.14 -4.18 11.60
C VAL A 138 -13.02 -3.77 10.42
N SER A 139 -13.03 -2.48 10.13
CA SER A 139 -13.76 -1.93 8.98
C SER A 139 -12.80 -1.47 7.88
N LEU A 140 -11.62 -1.04 8.28
CA LEU A 140 -10.52 -0.65 7.41
C LEU A 140 -9.26 -1.38 7.87
N PHE A 141 -8.57 -1.94 6.92
CA PHE A 141 -7.34 -2.68 7.13
C PHE A 141 -6.31 -2.28 6.08
N PHE A 142 -5.15 -1.88 6.52
CA PHE A 142 -4.06 -1.43 5.69
C PHE A 142 -2.78 -2.16 6.09
N LEU A 143 -2.08 -2.67 5.10
CA LEU A 143 -0.72 -3.21 5.21
C LEU A 143 0.16 -2.38 4.28
N GLY A 144 1.14 -1.70 4.85
CA GLY A 144 2.17 -0.99 4.10
C GLY A 144 3.50 -1.74 4.15
N ASN A 145 4.22 -1.81 3.06
CA ASN A 145 5.60 -2.28 3.03
C ASN A 145 6.51 -1.14 3.50
N GLY A 146 7.12 -1.28 4.68
CA GLY A 146 7.82 -0.19 5.39
C GLY A 146 6.87 0.77 6.11
N ARG A 147 7.42 1.64 6.95
CA ARG A 147 6.65 2.63 7.71
C ARG A 147 6.20 3.80 6.86
N TYR A 148 4.91 4.08 6.87
CA TYR A 148 4.32 5.19 6.13
C TYR A 148 4.11 6.44 7.00
N ARG A 149 4.24 7.61 6.37
CA ARG A 149 3.90 8.90 6.96
C ARG A 149 2.89 9.67 6.10
N PRO A 150 2.07 10.56 6.68
CA PRO A 150 1.81 10.71 8.13
C PRO A 150 1.10 9.50 8.72
N ARG A 151 1.01 9.45 10.04
CA ARG A 151 0.15 8.49 10.75
C ARG A 151 -1.31 8.70 10.35
N GLY A 152 -2.14 7.70 10.54
CA GLY A 152 -3.54 7.72 10.13
C GLY A 152 -3.82 7.00 8.82
N PHE A 153 -5.00 7.20 8.23
CA PHE A 153 -5.45 6.48 7.03
C PHE A 153 -5.19 7.20 5.69
N ALA A 154 -4.27 8.16 5.66
CA ALA A 154 -3.81 8.76 4.41
C ALA A 154 -2.28 8.71 4.30
N PRO A 155 -1.68 7.51 4.39
CA PRO A 155 -0.24 7.37 4.24
C PRO A 155 0.17 7.74 2.80
N LEU A 156 1.20 8.57 2.66
CA LEU A 156 1.61 9.10 1.37
C LEU A 156 3.05 8.78 1.02
N LEU A 157 3.93 8.72 2.02
CA LEU A 157 5.37 8.64 1.83
C LEU A 157 5.98 7.60 2.76
N ARG A 158 7.04 6.98 2.30
CA ARG A 158 7.95 6.17 3.11
C ARG A 158 9.29 6.91 3.19
N ASP A 159 9.85 6.98 4.39
CA ASP A 159 11.18 7.59 4.58
C ASP A 159 12.26 6.55 4.33
N ASP A 160 11.97 5.30 4.66
CA ASP A 160 12.85 4.17 4.55
C ASP A 160 12.20 3.05 3.71
N LEU A 161 12.97 2.39 2.88
CA LEU A 161 12.50 1.33 1.98
C LEU A 161 13.10 -0.05 2.35
N ASP A 162 13.97 -0.11 3.36
CA ASP A 162 14.64 -1.32 3.83
C ASP A 162 14.65 -1.43 5.37
N ASP A 163 13.55 -1.04 6.02
CA ASP A 163 13.41 -1.11 7.48
C ASP A 163 12.98 -2.50 8.02
N GLY A 164 12.69 -3.45 7.13
CA GLY A 164 12.27 -4.81 7.45
C GLY A 164 10.88 -4.89 8.10
N LEU A 165 10.04 -3.87 7.95
CA LEU A 165 8.79 -3.75 8.69
C LEU A 165 7.56 -3.65 7.77
N ILE A 166 6.44 -4.07 8.31
CA ILE A 166 5.09 -3.89 7.76
C ILE A 166 4.36 -2.89 8.63
N ASP A 167 3.82 -1.84 8.03
CA ASP A 167 2.92 -0.88 8.68
C ASP A 167 1.50 -1.44 8.68
N LEU A 168 1.07 -1.95 9.83
CA LEU A 168 -0.26 -2.50 10.03
C LEU A 168 -1.16 -1.46 10.67
N ARG A 169 -2.16 -0.98 9.92
CA ARG A 169 -3.15 -0.01 10.41
C ARG A 169 -4.56 -0.58 10.34
N MET A 170 -5.30 -0.41 11.41
CA MET A 170 -6.66 -0.93 11.55
C MET A 170 -7.58 0.12 12.12
N LEU A 171 -8.83 0.07 11.69
CA LEU A 171 -9.88 0.95 12.17
C LEU A 171 -11.17 0.16 12.40
N ASP A 172 -11.70 0.22 13.61
CA ASP A 172 -13.03 -0.32 13.94
C ASP A 172 -14.10 0.77 13.84
N THR A 173 -15.04 0.61 12.90
CA THR A 173 -16.20 1.49 12.74
C THR A 173 -17.50 0.69 12.79
N SER A 174 -17.53 -0.42 13.51
CA SER A 174 -18.66 -1.35 13.60
C SER A 174 -19.95 -0.71 14.13
N SER A 175 -19.86 0.25 15.06
CA SER A 175 -21.03 0.96 15.62
C SER A 175 -21.26 2.33 14.99
N ARG A 176 -22.50 2.87 15.13
CA ARG A 176 -22.82 4.23 14.65
C ARG A 176 -22.02 5.30 15.38
N LEU A 177 -21.85 5.15 16.70
CA LEU A 177 -21.06 6.09 17.50
C LEU A 177 -19.58 6.02 17.14
N ALA A 178 -19.06 4.83 16.86
CA ALA A 178 -17.70 4.67 16.37
C ALA A 178 -17.45 5.45 15.06
N ARG A 179 -18.39 5.38 14.12
CA ARG A 179 -18.28 6.11 12.85
C ARG A 179 -18.28 7.63 13.02
N LEU A 180 -19.16 8.14 13.89
CA LEU A 180 -19.21 9.58 14.19
C LEU A 180 -17.92 10.06 14.87
N SER A 181 -17.41 9.29 15.84
CA SER A 181 -16.14 9.58 16.50
C SER A 181 -14.96 9.60 15.52
N VAL A 182 -14.85 8.57 14.69
CA VAL A 182 -13.81 8.48 13.66
C VAL A 182 -13.91 9.62 12.64
N LEU A 183 -15.14 9.96 12.20
CA LEU A 183 -15.34 11.09 11.29
C LEU A 183 -14.87 12.40 11.94
N PHE A 184 -15.21 12.63 13.20
CA PHE A 184 -14.75 13.80 13.95
C PHE A 184 -13.24 13.80 14.11
N ALA A 185 -12.64 12.66 14.45
CA ALA A 185 -11.19 12.50 14.59
C ALA A 185 -10.43 12.77 13.28
N VAL A 186 -11.00 12.33 12.14
CA VAL A 186 -10.45 12.64 10.81
C VAL A 186 -10.54 14.13 10.51
N LEU A 187 -11.68 14.78 10.80
CA LEU A 187 -11.87 16.21 10.56
C LEU A 187 -10.95 17.09 11.40
N THR A 188 -10.65 16.66 12.62
CA THR A 188 -9.77 17.38 13.55
C THR A 188 -8.30 16.99 13.42
N GLY A 189 -7.95 16.03 12.55
CA GLY A 189 -6.59 15.51 12.42
C GLY A 189 -6.11 14.68 13.62
N GLN A 190 -7.02 14.20 14.45
CA GLN A 190 -6.70 13.49 15.71
C GLN A 190 -6.96 11.98 15.65
N LEU A 191 -7.00 11.40 14.45
CA LEU A 191 -7.32 9.99 14.26
C LEU A 191 -6.35 9.06 15.01
N GLU A 192 -5.09 9.42 15.11
CA GLU A 192 -4.08 8.64 15.82
C GLU A 192 -4.34 8.51 17.34
N HIS A 193 -5.15 9.40 17.90
CA HIS A 193 -5.55 9.38 19.31
C HIS A 193 -6.89 8.67 19.56
N ASP A 194 -7.61 8.29 18.51
CA ASP A 194 -8.87 7.55 18.68
C ASP A 194 -8.58 6.08 19.04
N ARG A 195 -9.20 5.58 20.10
CA ARG A 195 -9.03 4.20 20.59
C ARG A 195 -9.43 3.12 19.57
N ARG A 196 -10.15 3.49 18.53
CA ARG A 196 -10.60 2.60 17.46
C ARG A 196 -9.56 2.48 16.34
N TYR A 197 -8.63 3.39 16.30
CA TYR A 197 -7.48 3.33 15.43
C TYR A 197 -6.34 2.60 16.12
N SER A 198 -5.70 1.71 15.41
CA SER A 198 -4.46 1.09 15.86
C SER A 198 -3.45 1.02 14.71
N GLU A 199 -2.21 1.32 15.04
CA GLU A 199 -1.07 1.31 14.14
C GLU A 199 0.05 0.54 14.81
N ARG A 200 0.64 -0.42 14.09
CA ARG A 200 1.78 -1.21 14.56
C ARG A 200 2.76 -1.43 13.42
N ALA A 201 4.04 -1.32 13.68
CA ALA A 201 5.09 -1.80 12.80
C ALA A 201 5.52 -3.20 13.26
N VAL A 202 5.45 -4.16 12.38
CA VAL A 202 5.75 -5.58 12.63
C VAL A 202 6.55 -6.15 11.47
N SER A 203 7.41 -7.14 11.71
CA SER A 203 8.12 -7.85 10.64
C SER A 203 7.25 -8.91 9.98
N GLU A 204 6.32 -9.47 10.75
CA GLU A 204 5.40 -10.51 10.32
C GLU A 204 4.08 -10.37 11.08
N VAL A 205 2.97 -10.76 10.48
CA VAL A 205 1.65 -10.81 11.11
C VAL A 205 0.81 -11.92 10.50
N THR A 206 0.18 -12.72 11.35
CA THR A 206 -0.78 -13.74 10.92
C THR A 206 -2.19 -13.17 10.94
N ILE A 207 -2.87 -13.21 9.79
CA ILE A 207 -4.25 -12.70 9.64
C ILE A 207 -5.12 -13.80 9.06
N GLU A 208 -6.12 -14.18 9.83
CA GLU A 208 -7.12 -15.16 9.41
C GLU A 208 -8.47 -14.47 9.21
N LEU A 209 -9.19 -14.87 8.20
CA LEU A 209 -10.57 -14.46 7.92
C LEU A 209 -11.49 -15.64 8.26
N PRO A 210 -12.10 -15.70 9.46
CA PRO A 210 -12.91 -16.83 9.89
C PRO A 210 -14.11 -17.11 8.97
N ASP A 211 -14.64 -16.06 8.32
CA ASP A 211 -15.79 -16.16 7.42
C ASP A 211 -15.40 -16.43 5.95
N GLY A 212 -14.13 -16.75 5.69
CA GLY A 212 -13.60 -16.99 4.34
C GLY A 212 -13.19 -15.71 3.60
N PRO A 213 -12.60 -15.85 2.40
CA PRO A 213 -12.17 -14.70 1.61
C PRO A 213 -13.39 -13.88 1.15
N VAL A 214 -13.27 -12.56 1.23
CA VAL A 214 -14.29 -11.58 0.81
C VAL A 214 -14.14 -11.24 -0.66
#